data_2bf62fc985ee459c75d5a8287a1807b4
#
_entry.id   2bf62fc985ee459c75d5a8287a1807b4
#
_cell.length_a   1.000
_cell.length_b   1.000
_cell.length_c   1.000
_cell.angle_alpha   90.00
_cell.angle_beta   90.00
_cell.angle_gamma   90.00
#
_symmetry.space_group_name_H-M   'P 1'
#
loop_
_entity.id
_entity.type
_entity.pdbx_description
1 polymer ?
#
loop_
_entity_poly.entity_id
_entity_poly.type
_entity_poly.pdbx_seq_one_letter_code
_entity_poly.pdbx_strand_id
1 'polypeptide(L)'
;VVKDEIYRLSPIKKIEENPYSPETPIRIGLVNSLDYMLLFKKYITKQEESYRLGEIGKKYADLGKIEYEGSLTKLFNEDKQKFIEYNIRDVEILQKLEEKQKFLQLTIIISHLCHTPYESIHYNTTLNEGAILTYLKRKNIIAPNKPTTTNPSIKEIEKGDHVVNQRGTPTVEGFVKDINDNYVTIITLGGAFVSRNVRTIKKNSSYSGGYLLDPIPGLYSNLGDLDFSSLYPSIIKTLNLGVETLIGSIVNKDNYVQNNTLSDLKKLDSSTILQFQRLNPYSYELELQDISAEKLIKLIETKKWTIGASGAVFRTDKRSIACEVLEDWFQQREHYRGIKKTAGKNKDWVNYAFYDLYQHSFKIMQNALYGTYAINSWRFTDGFKICSSAITNSGQRLVKASIDGINDMIDEYIEMDIEDLKVIFDFND
;
A
#
# COMPACT_ATOMS: atom_id res chain seq x y z
N VAL A 1 17.63 -29.58 -7.24
CA VAL A 1 16.70 -30.46 -6.53
C VAL A 1 15.87 -31.17 -7.56
N VAL A 2 15.94 -32.48 -7.53
CA VAL A 2 15.25 -33.33 -8.52
C VAL A 2 13.75 -33.29 -8.22
N LYS A 3 12.89 -33.00 -9.23
CA LYS A 3 11.43 -32.93 -9.08
C LYS A 3 10.85 -34.18 -8.39
N ASP A 4 11.45 -35.34 -8.61
CA ASP A 4 11.05 -36.61 -8.03
C ASP A 4 11.16 -36.65 -6.49
N GLU A 5 12.11 -35.92 -5.90
CA GLU A 5 12.23 -35.82 -4.44
C GLU A 5 11.18 -34.88 -3.83
N ILE A 6 10.89 -33.76 -4.52
CA ILE A 6 9.86 -32.81 -4.09
C ILE A 6 8.46 -33.45 -4.15
N TYR A 7 8.21 -34.29 -5.14
CA TYR A 7 6.96 -35.04 -5.29
C TYR A 7 6.62 -35.90 -4.04
N ARG A 8 7.65 -36.43 -3.36
CA ARG A 8 7.47 -37.22 -2.13
C ARG A 8 6.94 -36.40 -0.95
N LEU A 9 7.15 -35.09 -0.95
CA LEU A 9 6.65 -34.19 0.09
C LEU A 9 5.14 -33.98 -0.01
N SER A 10 4.53 -34.24 -1.17
CA SER A 10 3.08 -34.13 -1.33
C SER A 10 2.34 -35.35 -0.82
N PRO A 11 1.41 -35.20 0.15
CA PRO A 11 0.57 -36.30 0.63
C PRO A 11 -0.27 -36.95 -0.47
N ILE A 12 -0.62 -36.19 -1.50
CA ILE A 12 -1.40 -36.64 -2.66
C ILE A 12 -0.52 -36.87 -3.91
N LYS A 13 0.80 -36.84 -3.74
CA LYS A 13 1.78 -37.04 -4.81
C LYS A 13 1.53 -36.13 -6.03
N LYS A 14 1.24 -34.87 -5.77
CA LYS A 14 0.98 -33.86 -6.80
C LYS A 14 1.91 -32.65 -6.62
N ILE A 15 2.57 -32.24 -7.71
CA ILE A 15 3.32 -31.00 -7.81
C ILE A 15 2.84 -30.23 -9.05
N GLU A 16 2.82 -28.92 -8.95
CA GLU A 16 2.48 -28.02 -10.05
C GLU A 16 3.59 -27.01 -10.23
N GLU A 17 3.99 -26.76 -11.46
CA GLU A 17 4.91 -25.67 -11.77
C GLU A 17 4.16 -24.35 -11.79
N ASN A 18 4.77 -23.34 -11.16
CA ASN A 18 4.25 -21.99 -11.17
C ASN A 18 5.23 -21.04 -11.88
N PRO A 19 5.14 -20.93 -13.22
CA PRO A 19 6.07 -20.13 -14.01
C PRO A 19 5.92 -18.62 -13.75
N TYR A 20 4.85 -18.20 -13.07
CA TYR A 20 4.54 -16.78 -12.81
C TYR A 20 5.02 -16.30 -11.45
N SER A 21 5.58 -17.18 -10.63
CA SER A 21 6.12 -16.82 -9.32
C SER A 21 7.54 -17.37 -9.17
N PRO A 22 8.56 -16.56 -9.48
CA PRO A 22 9.96 -16.96 -9.31
C PRO A 22 10.29 -17.36 -7.87
N GLU A 23 9.60 -16.78 -6.89
CA GLU A 23 9.80 -17.03 -5.47
C GLU A 23 9.27 -18.42 -5.03
N THR A 24 8.21 -18.89 -5.69
CA THR A 24 7.60 -20.19 -5.42
C THR A 24 7.36 -20.96 -6.72
N PRO A 25 8.43 -21.41 -7.40
CA PRO A 25 8.34 -22.01 -8.73
C PRO A 25 7.62 -23.36 -8.76
N ILE A 26 7.50 -24.02 -7.61
CA ILE A 26 6.84 -25.32 -7.47
C ILE A 26 5.82 -25.26 -6.35
N ARG A 27 4.57 -25.62 -6.65
CA ARG A 27 3.53 -25.88 -5.66
C ARG A 27 3.46 -27.37 -5.32
N ILE A 28 3.48 -27.69 -4.04
CA ILE A 28 3.39 -29.05 -3.53
C ILE A 28 1.96 -29.26 -3.09
N GLY A 29 1.27 -30.25 -3.68
CA GLY A 29 -0.14 -30.49 -3.38
C GLY A 29 -0.38 -30.79 -1.89
N LEU A 30 -1.31 -30.07 -1.28
CA LEU A 30 -1.65 -30.08 0.16
C LEU A 30 -0.52 -29.69 1.12
N VAL A 31 0.56 -29.06 0.61
CA VAL A 31 1.63 -28.53 1.45
C VAL A 31 1.79 -27.04 1.14
N ASN A 32 1.57 -26.19 2.12
CA ASN A 32 1.81 -24.75 2.00
C ASN A 32 3.31 -24.46 2.09
N SER A 33 3.84 -23.78 1.09
CA SER A 33 5.23 -23.34 1.04
C SER A 33 5.29 -21.82 1.15
N LEU A 34 6.01 -21.32 2.15
CA LEU A 34 6.23 -19.90 2.35
C LEU A 34 7.73 -19.61 2.42
N ASP A 35 8.17 -18.59 1.70
CA ASP A 35 9.52 -18.06 1.81
C ASP A 35 9.61 -17.14 3.04
N TYR A 36 10.43 -17.53 4.03
CA TYR A 36 10.58 -16.78 5.28
C TYR A 36 11.23 -15.40 5.07
N MET A 37 12.10 -15.24 4.07
CA MET A 37 12.66 -13.94 3.71
C MET A 37 11.57 -12.98 3.21
N LEU A 38 10.61 -13.47 2.43
CA LEU A 38 9.49 -12.65 1.97
C LEU A 38 8.55 -12.26 3.13
N LEU A 39 8.31 -13.17 4.08
CA LEU A 39 7.57 -12.85 5.31
C LEU A 39 8.31 -11.79 6.14
N PHE A 40 9.62 -11.94 6.28
CA PHE A 40 10.46 -10.99 6.99
C PHE A 40 10.36 -9.60 6.37
N LYS A 41 10.54 -9.47 5.05
CA LYS A 41 10.40 -8.21 4.31
C LYS A 41 9.00 -7.60 4.40
N LYS A 42 7.96 -8.44 4.49
CA LYS A 42 6.58 -7.99 4.61
C LYS A 42 6.26 -7.39 5.97
N TYR A 43 6.76 -7.98 7.04
CA TYR A 43 6.36 -7.65 8.40
C TYR A 43 7.34 -6.74 9.14
N ILE A 44 8.62 -6.75 8.77
CA ILE A 44 9.60 -5.80 9.28
C ILE A 44 9.60 -4.57 8.39
N THR A 45 9.13 -3.45 8.94
CA THR A 45 9.03 -2.18 8.21
C THR A 45 10.36 -1.46 8.05
N LYS A 46 11.34 -1.78 8.91
CA LYS A 46 12.69 -1.23 8.83
C LYS A 46 13.45 -1.89 7.69
N GLN A 47 13.95 -1.08 6.78
CA GLN A 47 14.82 -1.59 5.71
C GLN A 47 16.16 -2.06 6.30
N GLU A 48 16.59 -3.27 5.91
CA GLU A 48 17.85 -3.86 6.32
C GLU A 48 18.89 -3.70 5.21
N GLU A 49 20.15 -3.54 5.58
CA GLU A 49 21.27 -3.46 4.64
C GLU A 49 21.47 -4.78 3.88
N SER A 50 21.17 -5.89 4.54
CA SER A 50 21.25 -7.23 3.96
C SER A 50 20.13 -8.13 4.49
N TYR A 51 19.51 -8.90 3.59
CA TYR A 51 18.52 -9.93 3.94
C TYR A 51 19.13 -11.35 3.89
N ARG A 52 20.46 -11.48 3.89
CA ARG A 52 21.11 -12.78 4.00
C ARG A 52 20.83 -13.43 5.35
N LEU A 53 20.52 -14.74 5.33
CA LEU A 53 20.10 -15.46 6.53
C LEU A 53 21.12 -15.32 7.69
N GLY A 54 22.42 -15.30 7.39
CA GLY A 54 23.46 -15.13 8.41
C GLY A 54 23.39 -13.78 9.13
N GLU A 55 23.17 -12.69 8.38
CA GLU A 55 23.08 -11.33 8.95
C GLU A 55 21.79 -11.14 9.74
N ILE A 56 20.67 -11.55 9.16
CA ILE A 56 19.38 -11.51 9.83
C ILE A 56 19.38 -12.39 11.08
N GLY A 57 19.97 -13.59 10.99
CA GLY A 57 20.09 -14.50 12.13
C GLY A 57 20.92 -13.92 13.28
N LYS A 58 22.07 -13.32 13.00
CA LYS A 58 22.87 -12.62 14.02
C LYS A 58 22.09 -11.49 14.69
N LYS A 59 21.41 -10.66 13.90
CA LYS A 59 20.73 -9.46 14.40
C LYS A 59 19.44 -9.76 15.15
N TYR A 60 18.63 -10.70 14.69
CA TYR A 60 17.29 -10.94 15.19
C TYR A 60 17.12 -12.25 15.96
N ALA A 61 18.04 -13.21 15.80
CA ALA A 61 17.99 -14.50 16.47
C ALA A 61 19.19 -14.77 17.38
N ASP A 62 20.17 -13.87 17.43
CA ASP A 62 21.45 -14.03 18.14
C ASP A 62 22.19 -15.30 17.72
N LEU A 63 22.00 -15.72 16.46
CA LEU A 63 22.53 -16.95 15.91
C LEU A 63 23.01 -16.74 14.48
N GLY A 64 24.32 -16.91 14.24
CA GLY A 64 24.92 -16.78 12.92
C GLY A 64 25.13 -18.13 12.22
N LYS A 65 25.45 -18.07 10.92
CA LYS A 65 25.83 -19.23 10.13
C LYS A 65 27.19 -19.80 10.56
N ILE A 66 27.40 -21.09 10.26
CA ILE A 66 28.72 -21.70 10.40
C ILE A 66 29.59 -21.20 9.24
N GLU A 67 30.80 -20.73 9.56
CA GLU A 67 31.76 -20.28 8.56
C GLU A 67 32.52 -21.47 7.96
N TYR A 68 32.74 -21.42 6.65
CA TYR A 68 33.49 -22.41 5.91
C TYR A 68 34.27 -21.75 4.77
N GLU A 69 35.33 -22.42 4.29
CA GLU A 69 36.17 -21.92 3.19
C GLU A 69 35.74 -22.52 1.85
N GLY A 70 35.66 -21.68 0.82
CA GLY A 70 35.38 -22.09 -0.55
C GLY A 70 33.89 -22.21 -0.89
N SER A 71 33.51 -23.19 -1.72
CA SER A 71 32.14 -23.40 -2.15
C SER A 71 31.45 -24.49 -1.36
N LEU A 72 30.08 -24.48 -1.32
CA LEU A 72 29.28 -25.56 -0.71
C LEU A 72 29.58 -26.92 -1.33
N THR A 73 29.88 -26.99 -2.63
CA THR A 73 30.30 -28.23 -3.31
C THR A 73 31.61 -28.73 -2.77
N LYS A 74 32.58 -27.84 -2.51
CA LYS A 74 33.85 -28.18 -1.91
C LYS A 74 33.66 -28.72 -0.51
N LEU A 75 32.89 -28.03 0.32
CA LEU A 75 32.54 -28.44 1.69
C LEU A 75 31.89 -29.84 1.70
N PHE A 76 30.92 -30.09 0.81
CA PHE A 76 30.26 -31.41 0.70
C PHE A 76 31.22 -32.55 0.38
N ASN A 77 32.23 -32.31 -0.51
CA ASN A 77 33.17 -33.33 -0.92
C ASN A 77 34.28 -33.57 0.11
N GLU A 78 34.75 -32.52 0.78
CA GLU A 78 35.91 -32.56 1.67
C GLU A 78 35.49 -32.82 3.15
N ASP A 79 34.38 -32.25 3.63
CA ASP A 79 33.92 -32.38 5.00
C ASP A 79 32.37 -32.49 5.07
N LYS A 80 31.90 -33.70 4.86
CA LYS A 80 30.46 -34.02 4.90
C LYS A 80 29.81 -33.73 6.25
N GLN A 81 30.56 -33.93 7.34
CA GLN A 81 30.04 -33.69 8.69
C GLN A 81 29.76 -32.20 8.89
N LYS A 82 30.71 -31.33 8.56
CA LYS A 82 30.54 -29.87 8.64
C LYS A 82 29.46 -29.36 7.67
N PHE A 83 29.33 -29.98 6.50
CA PHE A 83 28.23 -29.68 5.57
C PHE A 83 26.87 -29.97 6.17
N ILE A 84 26.70 -31.09 6.89
CA ILE A 84 25.46 -31.44 7.58
C ILE A 84 25.19 -30.44 8.72
N GLU A 85 26.18 -30.13 9.53
CA GLU A 85 26.10 -29.15 10.61
C GLU A 85 25.71 -27.76 10.09
N TYR A 86 26.26 -27.35 8.95
CA TYR A 86 25.90 -26.10 8.27
C TYR A 86 24.40 -26.08 7.90
N ASN A 87 23.87 -27.15 7.30
CA ASN A 87 22.47 -27.20 6.93
C ASN A 87 21.55 -27.23 8.16
N ILE A 88 21.92 -27.94 9.22
CA ILE A 88 21.19 -27.94 10.49
C ILE A 88 21.16 -26.51 11.06
N ARG A 89 22.30 -25.80 11.06
CA ARG A 89 22.39 -24.43 11.54
C ARG A 89 21.49 -23.46 10.77
N ASP A 90 21.37 -23.60 9.46
CA ASP A 90 20.47 -22.78 8.66
C ASP A 90 19.00 -22.99 9.07
N VAL A 91 18.60 -24.21 9.41
CA VAL A 91 17.25 -24.50 9.94
C VAL A 91 17.07 -23.96 11.36
N GLU A 92 18.08 -24.13 12.23
CA GLU A 92 18.04 -23.58 13.61
C GLU A 92 17.87 -22.05 13.61
N ILE A 93 18.53 -21.34 12.71
CA ILE A 93 18.36 -19.87 12.56
C ILE A 93 16.91 -19.54 12.22
N LEU A 94 16.29 -20.24 11.26
CA LEU A 94 14.88 -20.00 10.89
C LEU A 94 13.95 -20.31 12.06
N GLN A 95 14.18 -21.40 12.80
CA GLN A 95 13.40 -21.74 13.98
C GLN A 95 13.51 -20.65 15.05
N LYS A 96 14.71 -20.18 15.34
CA LYS A 96 14.94 -19.09 16.31
C LYS A 96 14.32 -17.77 15.87
N LEU A 97 14.36 -17.46 14.59
CA LEU A 97 13.68 -16.30 14.03
C LEU A 97 12.16 -16.41 14.26
N GLU A 98 11.56 -17.56 13.97
CA GLU A 98 10.12 -17.77 14.18
C GLU A 98 9.74 -17.72 15.66
N GLU A 99 10.54 -18.30 16.56
CA GLU A 99 10.32 -18.23 18.02
C GLU A 99 10.23 -16.76 18.50
N LYS A 100 11.05 -15.87 17.94
CA LYS A 100 11.10 -14.45 18.31
C LYS A 100 10.09 -13.59 17.55
N GLN A 101 9.97 -13.75 16.25
CA GLN A 101 9.18 -12.87 15.36
C GLN A 101 7.74 -13.33 15.17
N LYS A 102 7.46 -14.64 15.26
CA LYS A 102 6.13 -15.26 15.14
C LYS A 102 5.40 -14.94 13.82
N PHE A 103 6.15 -14.84 12.72
CA PHE A 103 5.58 -14.45 11.42
C PHE A 103 4.63 -15.52 10.85
N LEU A 104 4.88 -16.80 11.10
CA LEU A 104 3.96 -17.87 10.70
C LEU A 104 2.64 -17.77 11.46
N GLN A 105 2.68 -17.52 12.77
CA GLN A 105 1.47 -17.31 13.57
C GLN A 105 0.69 -16.08 13.10
N LEU A 106 1.39 -14.97 12.86
CA LEU A 106 0.80 -13.74 12.31
C LEU A 106 0.12 -14.01 10.95
N THR A 107 0.78 -14.76 10.08
CA THR A 107 0.26 -15.16 8.77
C THR A 107 -1.01 -16.01 8.89
N ILE A 108 -1.06 -16.95 9.80
CA ILE A 108 -2.26 -17.77 10.08
C ILE A 108 -3.43 -16.88 10.52
N ILE A 109 -3.18 -15.97 11.45
CA ILE A 109 -4.23 -15.05 11.95
C ILE A 109 -4.76 -14.18 10.80
N ILE A 110 -3.89 -13.57 10.00
CA ILE A 110 -4.31 -12.74 8.87
C ILE A 110 -5.11 -13.55 7.85
N SER A 111 -4.64 -14.75 7.48
CA SER A 111 -5.38 -15.65 6.58
C SER A 111 -6.80 -15.94 7.08
N HIS A 112 -6.95 -16.26 8.37
CA HIS A 112 -8.25 -16.51 8.98
C HIS A 112 -9.14 -15.26 8.99
N LEU A 113 -8.60 -14.11 9.38
CA LEU A 113 -9.36 -12.84 9.41
C LEU A 113 -9.80 -12.42 8.00
N CYS A 114 -8.97 -12.68 6.99
CA CYS A 114 -9.27 -12.35 5.59
C CYS A 114 -10.06 -13.45 4.86
N HIS A 115 -10.25 -14.63 5.46
CA HIS A 115 -10.86 -15.80 4.82
C HIS A 115 -10.20 -16.15 3.47
N THR A 116 -8.89 -16.15 3.43
CA THR A 116 -8.09 -16.41 2.22
C THR A 116 -7.15 -17.58 2.43
N PRO A 117 -6.74 -18.27 1.34
CA PRO A 117 -5.73 -19.32 1.44
C PRO A 117 -4.43 -18.78 2.04
N TYR A 118 -3.76 -19.60 2.84
CA TYR A 118 -2.53 -19.27 3.54
C TYR A 118 -1.40 -18.81 2.59
N GLU A 119 -1.31 -19.40 1.41
CA GLU A 119 -0.34 -19.06 0.37
C GLU A 119 -0.55 -17.66 -0.24
N SER A 120 -1.77 -17.11 -0.08
CA SER A 120 -2.11 -15.78 -0.60
C SER A 120 -1.61 -14.62 0.24
N ILE A 121 -0.89 -14.91 1.34
CA ILE A 121 -0.44 -13.90 2.31
C ILE A 121 0.38 -12.77 1.67
N HIS A 122 1.09 -13.06 0.59
CA HIS A 122 1.92 -12.06 -0.10
C HIS A 122 1.09 -11.06 -0.94
N TYR A 123 -0.18 -11.36 -1.22
CA TYR A 123 -1.04 -10.56 -2.09
C TYR A 123 -2.07 -9.76 -1.28
N ASN A 124 -1.73 -8.52 -0.95
CA ASN A 124 -2.63 -7.64 -0.17
C ASN A 124 -4.00 -7.45 -0.84
N THR A 125 -4.08 -7.46 -2.17
CA THR A 125 -5.34 -7.40 -2.92
C THR A 125 -6.25 -8.58 -2.60
N THR A 126 -5.71 -9.80 -2.58
CA THR A 126 -6.46 -11.02 -2.28
C THR A 126 -6.92 -11.02 -0.80
N LEU A 127 -6.05 -10.62 0.12
CA LEU A 127 -6.38 -10.53 1.54
C LEU A 127 -7.53 -9.55 1.78
N ASN A 128 -7.41 -8.32 1.29
CA ASN A 128 -8.45 -7.31 1.46
C ASN A 128 -9.74 -7.68 0.73
N GLU A 129 -9.65 -8.29 -0.47
CA GLU A 129 -10.82 -8.78 -1.20
C GLU A 129 -11.57 -9.84 -0.38
N GLY A 130 -10.87 -10.84 0.17
CA GLY A 130 -11.47 -11.89 1.00
C GLY A 130 -12.16 -11.34 2.25
N ALA A 131 -11.50 -10.42 2.95
CA ALA A 131 -12.07 -9.76 4.14
C ALA A 131 -13.33 -8.95 3.80
N ILE A 132 -13.30 -8.14 2.73
CA ILE A 132 -14.44 -7.33 2.30
C ILE A 132 -15.59 -8.24 1.81
N LEU A 133 -15.31 -9.27 1.01
CA LEU A 133 -16.32 -10.22 0.56
C LEU A 133 -17.02 -10.92 1.72
N THR A 134 -16.27 -11.30 2.75
CA THR A 134 -16.84 -11.90 3.97
C THR A 134 -17.72 -10.89 4.73
N TYR A 135 -17.27 -9.65 4.83
CA TYR A 135 -18.06 -8.57 5.43
C TYR A 135 -19.36 -8.37 4.66
N LEU A 136 -19.32 -8.23 3.35
CA LEU A 136 -20.49 -8.07 2.49
C LEU A 136 -21.46 -9.24 2.59
N LYS A 137 -20.95 -10.48 2.63
CA LYS A 137 -21.75 -11.69 2.84
C LYS A 137 -22.54 -11.63 4.15
N ARG A 138 -21.90 -11.19 5.25
CA ARG A 138 -22.57 -11.03 6.56
C ARG A 138 -23.65 -9.96 6.53
N LYS A 139 -23.53 -8.94 5.67
CA LYS A 139 -24.50 -7.87 5.47
C LYS A 139 -25.55 -8.18 4.41
N ASN A 140 -25.50 -9.34 3.76
CA ASN A 140 -26.34 -9.72 2.61
C ASN A 140 -26.21 -8.73 1.43
N ILE A 141 -25.03 -8.18 1.20
CA ILE A 141 -24.73 -7.28 0.09
C ILE A 141 -24.00 -8.05 -0.99
N ILE A 142 -24.42 -7.90 -2.24
CA ILE A 142 -23.79 -8.51 -3.40
C ILE A 142 -22.57 -7.66 -3.79
N ALA A 143 -21.42 -8.29 -3.88
CA ALA A 143 -20.21 -7.64 -4.36
C ALA A 143 -20.26 -7.41 -5.89
N PRO A 144 -19.60 -6.35 -6.40
CA PRO A 144 -19.45 -6.16 -7.83
C PRO A 144 -18.61 -7.30 -8.45
N ASN A 145 -18.74 -7.51 -9.76
CA ASN A 145 -17.83 -8.40 -10.48
C ASN A 145 -16.42 -7.83 -10.51
N LYS A 146 -15.40 -8.70 -10.65
CA LYS A 146 -14.06 -8.21 -10.96
C LYS A 146 -14.07 -7.46 -12.28
N PRO A 147 -13.40 -6.30 -12.36
CA PRO A 147 -13.25 -5.63 -13.63
C PRO A 147 -12.50 -6.56 -14.61
N THR A 148 -13.02 -6.71 -15.78
CA THR A 148 -12.28 -7.31 -16.89
C THR A 148 -11.15 -6.35 -17.23
N THR A 149 -9.91 -6.78 -17.01
CA THR A 149 -8.74 -6.03 -17.47
C THR A 149 -8.71 -6.10 -18.99
N THR A 150 -9.45 -5.22 -19.64
CA THR A 150 -9.19 -4.90 -21.03
C THR A 150 -7.86 -4.16 -21.06
N ASN A 151 -6.85 -4.74 -21.73
CA ASN A 151 -5.69 -3.93 -22.11
C ASN A 151 -6.24 -2.69 -22.84
N PRO A 152 -5.82 -1.46 -22.47
CA PRO A 152 -6.24 -0.30 -23.21
C PRO A 152 -6.01 -0.56 -24.69
N SER A 153 -7.07 -0.40 -25.47
CA SER A 153 -6.97 -0.57 -26.92
C SER A 153 -6.05 0.53 -27.46
N ILE A 154 -5.39 0.27 -28.58
CA ILE A 154 -4.52 1.22 -29.28
C ILE A 154 -5.20 2.61 -29.46
N LYS A 155 -6.53 2.64 -29.46
CA LYS A 155 -7.36 3.85 -29.56
C LYS A 155 -7.34 4.76 -28.34
N GLU A 156 -6.77 4.35 -27.23
CA GLU A 156 -6.75 5.11 -25.97
C GLU A 156 -5.44 5.90 -25.73
N ILE A 157 -4.43 5.71 -26.59
CA ILE A 157 -3.17 6.46 -26.53
C ILE A 157 -3.25 7.64 -27.49
N GLU A 158 -3.09 8.85 -26.98
CA GLU A 158 -3.14 10.10 -27.74
C GLU A 158 -1.77 10.80 -27.74
N LYS A 159 -1.57 11.74 -28.69
CA LYS A 159 -0.39 12.61 -28.68
C LYS A 159 -0.35 13.45 -27.41
N GLY A 160 0.80 13.49 -26.75
CA GLY A 160 0.99 14.16 -25.49
C GLY A 160 0.83 13.25 -24.26
N ASP A 161 0.32 12.02 -24.43
CA ASP A 161 0.21 11.08 -23.31
C ASP A 161 1.58 10.69 -22.76
N HIS A 162 1.70 10.67 -21.45
CA HIS A 162 2.85 10.08 -20.77
C HIS A 162 2.76 8.56 -20.81
N VAL A 163 3.76 7.90 -21.35
CA VAL A 163 3.74 6.45 -21.59
C VAL A 163 5.02 5.78 -21.12
N VAL A 164 4.87 4.51 -20.75
CA VAL A 164 6.00 3.63 -20.36
C VAL A 164 5.96 2.36 -21.19
N ASN A 165 7.12 1.92 -21.65
CA ASN A 165 7.26 0.62 -22.30
C ASN A 165 7.31 -0.49 -21.25
N GLN A 166 6.37 -1.45 -21.31
CA GLN A 166 6.26 -2.55 -20.35
C GLN A 166 7.09 -3.79 -20.69
N ARG A 167 7.53 -3.91 -21.95
CA ARG A 167 8.30 -5.07 -22.41
C ARG A 167 9.52 -4.61 -23.18
N GLY A 168 10.65 -5.14 -22.79
CA GLY A 168 11.95 -4.88 -23.42
C GLY A 168 12.89 -4.05 -22.54
N THR A 169 14.17 -4.29 -22.70
CA THR A 169 15.26 -3.52 -22.10
C THR A 169 15.93 -2.67 -23.18
N PRO A 170 16.20 -1.40 -22.93
CA PRO A 170 15.90 -0.65 -21.71
C PRO A 170 14.42 -0.20 -21.63
N THR A 171 13.94 0.02 -20.40
CA THR A 171 12.65 0.66 -20.16
C THR A 171 12.68 2.07 -20.72
N VAL A 172 11.67 2.42 -21.52
CA VAL A 172 11.53 3.75 -22.11
C VAL A 172 10.32 4.42 -21.51
N GLU A 173 10.52 5.59 -20.95
CA GLU A 173 9.48 6.45 -20.38
C GLU A 173 9.55 7.82 -21.05
N GLY A 174 8.39 8.41 -21.39
CA GLY A 174 8.32 9.69 -22.05
C GLY A 174 6.93 10.05 -22.56
N PHE A 175 6.88 11.07 -23.41
CA PHE A 175 5.61 11.60 -23.95
C PHE A 175 5.42 11.18 -25.41
N VAL A 176 4.20 10.86 -25.77
CA VAL A 176 3.83 10.49 -27.14
C VAL A 176 3.92 11.71 -28.06
N LYS A 177 4.82 11.66 -29.03
CA LYS A 177 4.95 12.68 -30.07
C LYS A 177 4.09 12.39 -31.28
N ASP A 178 4.09 11.11 -31.72
CA ASP A 178 3.36 10.70 -32.91
C ASP A 178 2.89 9.24 -32.81
N ILE A 179 1.80 8.91 -33.49
CA ILE A 179 1.18 7.59 -33.47
C ILE A 179 0.93 7.17 -34.91
N ASN A 180 1.50 6.03 -35.28
CA ASN A 180 1.21 5.30 -36.51
C ASN A 180 0.56 3.97 -36.15
N ASP A 181 -0.09 3.30 -37.10
CA ASP A 181 -0.93 2.10 -36.89
C ASP A 181 -0.36 1.04 -35.93
N ASN A 182 0.96 0.86 -35.92
CA ASN A 182 1.63 -0.16 -35.10
C ASN A 182 2.72 0.40 -34.17
N TYR A 183 3.07 1.68 -34.29
CA TYR A 183 4.18 2.28 -33.55
C TYR A 183 3.83 3.64 -32.98
N VAL A 184 4.37 3.90 -31.79
CA VAL A 184 4.30 5.18 -31.12
C VAL A 184 5.71 5.74 -31.04
N THR A 185 5.89 6.96 -31.48
CA THR A 185 7.14 7.72 -31.29
C THR A 185 7.06 8.46 -29.95
N ILE A 186 7.98 8.15 -29.06
CA ILE A 186 8.05 8.69 -27.71
C ILE A 186 9.24 9.64 -27.63
N ILE A 187 9.01 10.83 -27.06
CA ILE A 187 10.11 11.71 -26.60
C ILE A 187 10.42 11.27 -25.17
N THR A 188 11.60 10.72 -24.94
CA THR A 188 12.02 10.32 -23.59
C THR A 188 12.21 11.53 -22.68
N LEU A 189 12.21 11.33 -21.36
CA LEU A 189 12.50 12.40 -20.41
C LEU A 189 13.87 13.03 -20.62
N GLY A 190 14.82 12.33 -21.26
CA GLY A 190 16.12 12.86 -21.68
C GLY A 190 16.13 13.52 -23.07
N GLY A 191 14.97 13.72 -23.71
CA GLY A 191 14.83 14.39 -25.01
C GLY A 191 15.12 13.51 -26.25
N ALA A 192 15.44 12.22 -26.08
CA ALA A 192 15.68 11.33 -27.21
C ALA A 192 14.35 10.84 -27.83
N PHE A 193 14.34 10.63 -29.14
CA PHE A 193 13.20 10.05 -29.85
C PHE A 193 13.34 8.52 -29.94
N VAL A 194 12.36 7.80 -29.45
CA VAL A 194 12.33 6.33 -29.48
C VAL A 194 11.00 5.85 -30.03
N SER A 195 11.04 4.96 -31.03
CA SER A 195 9.86 4.31 -31.56
C SER A 195 9.63 2.96 -30.86
N ARG A 196 8.40 2.68 -30.46
CA ARG A 196 7.99 1.44 -29.81
C ARG A 196 6.69 0.92 -30.41
N ASN A 197 6.52 -0.41 -30.42
CA ASN A 197 5.27 -1.01 -30.85
C ASN A 197 4.16 -0.65 -29.85
N VAL A 198 3.02 -0.21 -30.34
CA VAL A 198 1.87 0.24 -29.53
C VAL A 198 1.44 -0.82 -28.51
N ARG A 199 1.53 -2.11 -28.85
CA ARG A 199 1.16 -3.22 -27.96
C ARG A 199 2.08 -3.37 -26.73
N THR A 200 3.26 -2.75 -26.75
CA THR A 200 4.23 -2.81 -25.67
C THR A 200 4.20 -1.58 -24.76
N ILE A 201 3.36 -0.61 -25.10
CA ILE A 201 3.29 0.68 -24.41
C ILE A 201 2.04 0.72 -23.55
N LYS A 202 2.16 1.30 -22.36
CA LYS A 202 1.01 1.67 -21.52
C LYS A 202 1.07 3.15 -21.21
N LYS A 203 -0.11 3.75 -21.18
CA LYS A 203 -0.28 5.09 -20.63
C LYS A 203 0.21 5.06 -19.18
N ASN A 204 1.17 5.91 -18.86
CA ASN A 204 1.65 6.05 -17.50
C ASN A 204 0.63 6.88 -16.72
N SER A 205 -0.38 6.22 -16.19
CA SER A 205 -1.31 6.81 -15.23
C SER A 205 -0.65 6.85 -13.84
N SER A 206 0.58 7.39 -13.76
CA SER A 206 1.20 7.63 -12.47
C SER A 206 0.38 8.68 -11.72
N TYR A 207 0.03 8.38 -10.48
CA TYR A 207 -0.46 9.36 -9.53
C TYR A 207 0.63 9.58 -8.48
N SER A 208 0.64 10.76 -7.89
CA SER A 208 1.62 11.11 -6.87
C SER A 208 1.50 10.15 -5.67
N GLY A 209 2.60 9.53 -5.29
CA GLY A 209 2.72 8.69 -4.08
C GLY A 209 2.71 9.50 -2.79
N GLY A 210 3.41 9.02 -1.75
CA GLY A 210 3.64 9.76 -0.51
C GLY A 210 4.52 10.99 -0.74
N TYR A 211 4.35 12.02 0.08
CA TYR A 211 5.24 13.18 0.08
C TYR A 211 6.49 12.87 0.90
N LEU A 212 7.64 13.08 0.31
CA LEU A 212 8.94 12.96 0.96
C LEU A 212 9.72 14.24 0.72
N LEU A 213 10.33 14.76 1.78
CA LEU A 213 11.32 15.84 1.69
C LEU A 213 12.71 15.21 1.54
N ASP A 214 13.53 15.81 0.73
CA ASP A 214 14.95 15.45 0.67
C ASP A 214 15.62 15.80 1.99
N PRO A 215 16.40 14.87 2.59
CA PRO A 215 17.07 15.12 3.84
C PRO A 215 18.15 16.20 3.64
N ILE A 216 18.21 17.16 4.56
CA ILE A 216 19.31 18.13 4.62
C ILE A 216 20.43 17.47 5.43
N PRO A 217 21.59 17.15 4.84
CA PRO A 217 22.70 16.54 5.57
C PRO A 217 23.21 17.46 6.69
N GLY A 218 23.37 16.91 7.90
CA GLY A 218 23.86 17.67 9.04
C GLY A 218 23.83 16.87 10.33
N LEU A 219 24.36 17.49 11.40
CA LEU A 219 24.23 16.99 12.76
C LEU A 219 23.19 17.85 13.47
N TYR A 220 22.12 17.23 13.93
CA TYR A 220 21.00 17.91 14.57
C TYR A 220 20.89 17.48 16.03
N SER A 221 20.61 18.44 16.91
CA SER A 221 20.26 18.21 18.32
C SER A 221 18.79 18.58 18.56
N ASN A 222 18.19 18.05 19.61
CA ASN A 222 16.80 18.35 20.03
C ASN A 222 15.76 18.06 18.92
N LEU A 223 15.80 16.84 18.37
CA LEU A 223 14.86 16.40 17.33
C LEU A 223 13.51 16.03 17.95
N GLY A 224 12.44 16.60 17.38
CA GLY A 224 11.06 16.15 17.60
C GLY A 224 10.59 15.24 16.46
N ASP A 225 9.87 14.16 16.78
CA ASP A 225 9.25 13.26 15.80
C ASP A 225 7.73 13.30 15.96
N LEU A 226 7.03 13.64 14.89
CA LEU A 226 5.57 13.73 14.82
C LEU A 226 5.04 12.78 13.77
N ASP A 227 4.15 11.87 14.17
CA ASP A 227 3.54 10.87 13.29
C ASP A 227 2.02 10.96 13.29
N PHE A 228 1.41 10.84 12.11
CA PHE A 228 -0.03 10.72 11.97
C PHE A 228 -0.49 9.33 12.34
N SER A 229 -1.31 9.21 13.36
CA SER A 229 -1.95 7.93 13.69
C SER A 229 -2.89 7.48 12.55
N SER A 230 -2.46 6.46 11.78
CA SER A 230 -3.26 5.87 10.70
C SER A 230 -3.69 6.87 9.61
N LEU A 231 -2.75 7.64 9.05
CA LEU A 231 -3.03 8.72 8.08
C LEU A 231 -4.00 8.28 6.95
N TYR A 232 -3.65 7.29 6.16
CA TYR A 232 -4.47 6.87 5.00
C TYR A 232 -5.82 6.26 5.39
N PRO A 233 -5.93 5.36 6.39
CA PRO A 233 -7.22 4.91 6.89
C PRO A 233 -8.12 6.06 7.38
N SER A 234 -7.54 7.09 8.00
CA SER A 234 -8.30 8.27 8.45
C SER A 234 -8.81 9.10 7.28
N ILE A 235 -8.02 9.29 6.23
CA ILE A 235 -8.44 9.96 4.99
C ILE A 235 -9.59 9.20 4.33
N ILE A 236 -9.50 7.86 4.20
CA ILE A 236 -10.58 7.03 3.64
C ILE A 236 -11.87 7.27 4.41
N LYS A 237 -11.82 7.24 5.75
CA LYS A 237 -13.01 7.45 6.61
C LYS A 237 -13.56 8.88 6.50
N THR A 238 -12.69 9.89 6.46
CA THR A 238 -13.09 11.31 6.39
C THR A 238 -13.73 11.65 5.06
N LEU A 239 -13.17 11.15 3.96
CA LEU A 239 -13.73 11.37 2.62
C LEU A 239 -14.95 10.50 2.33
N ASN A 240 -15.24 9.51 3.17
CA ASN A 240 -16.23 8.46 2.88
C ASN A 240 -15.91 7.73 1.57
N LEU A 241 -14.65 7.43 1.37
CA LEU A 241 -14.08 6.95 0.12
C LEU A 241 -14.52 5.50 -0.17
N GLY A 242 -15.07 5.30 -1.35
CA GLY A 242 -15.46 4.01 -1.90
C GLY A 242 -15.94 4.20 -3.32
N VAL A 243 -15.85 3.17 -4.17
CA VAL A 243 -16.31 3.25 -5.57
C VAL A 243 -17.82 3.55 -5.61
N GLU A 244 -18.58 2.95 -4.70
CA GLU A 244 -20.03 3.11 -4.58
C GLU A 244 -20.46 4.47 -3.99
N THR A 245 -19.52 5.24 -3.48
CA THR A 245 -19.75 6.61 -2.99
C THR A 245 -19.13 7.68 -3.89
N LEU A 246 -18.28 7.27 -4.83
CA LEU A 246 -17.64 8.16 -5.80
C LEU A 246 -18.69 8.78 -6.75
N ILE A 247 -18.73 10.10 -6.80
CA ILE A 247 -19.58 10.88 -7.74
C ILE A 247 -18.80 11.17 -9.03
N GLY A 248 -17.53 11.52 -8.87
CA GLY A 248 -16.63 11.89 -9.96
C GLY A 248 -15.43 12.66 -9.46
N SER A 249 -14.70 13.28 -10.37
CA SER A 249 -13.49 14.05 -10.03
C SER A 249 -13.33 15.24 -10.94
N ILE A 250 -12.76 16.33 -10.44
CA ILE A 250 -12.26 17.43 -11.25
C ILE A 250 -11.12 16.89 -12.11
N VAL A 251 -11.14 17.19 -13.42
CA VAL A 251 -10.07 16.82 -14.34
C VAL A 251 -8.89 17.76 -14.13
N ASN A 252 -7.79 17.20 -13.68
CA ASN A 252 -6.52 17.90 -13.62
C ASN A 252 -5.61 17.38 -14.73
N LYS A 253 -5.04 18.29 -15.53
CA LYS A 253 -4.04 17.91 -16.53
C LYS A 253 -2.78 17.33 -15.89
N ASP A 254 -2.47 17.77 -14.67
CA ASP A 254 -1.40 17.24 -13.84
C ASP A 254 -1.97 16.42 -12.69
N ASN A 255 -1.66 15.13 -12.65
CA ASN A 255 -2.06 14.22 -11.56
C ASN A 255 -1.43 14.58 -10.17
N TYR A 256 -0.65 15.65 -10.13
CA TYR A 256 0.03 16.18 -8.94
C TYR A 256 -0.69 17.37 -8.30
N VAL A 257 -1.80 17.84 -8.88
CA VAL A 257 -2.53 19.00 -8.34
C VAL A 257 -3.25 18.61 -7.05
N GLN A 258 -2.91 19.28 -5.97
CA GLN A 258 -3.44 19.06 -4.62
C GLN A 258 -4.38 20.19 -4.16
N ASN A 259 -4.77 21.08 -5.05
CA ASN A 259 -5.44 22.34 -4.72
C ASN A 259 -6.91 22.33 -5.14
N ASN A 260 -7.60 21.21 -4.93
CA ASN A 260 -9.02 21.06 -5.26
C ASN A 260 -9.91 20.80 -4.03
N THR A 261 -9.46 21.19 -2.83
CA THR A 261 -10.32 21.13 -1.64
C THR A 261 -11.45 22.15 -1.73
N LEU A 262 -12.47 22.01 -0.91
CA LEU A 262 -13.58 22.99 -0.88
C LEU A 262 -13.09 24.42 -0.60
N SER A 263 -12.08 24.58 0.25
CA SER A 263 -11.47 25.88 0.53
C SER A 263 -10.75 26.46 -0.68
N ASP A 264 -10.12 25.62 -1.49
CA ASP A 264 -9.44 26.06 -2.72
C ASP A 264 -10.46 26.47 -3.80
N LEU A 265 -11.50 25.67 -3.96
CA LEU A 265 -12.60 25.99 -4.90
C LEU A 265 -13.28 27.32 -4.56
N LYS A 266 -13.46 27.63 -3.27
CA LYS A 266 -14.04 28.92 -2.81
C LYS A 266 -13.16 30.13 -3.13
N LYS A 267 -11.89 29.95 -3.45
CA LYS A 267 -10.99 31.05 -3.87
C LYS A 267 -11.07 31.31 -5.37
N LEU A 268 -11.71 30.44 -6.13
CA LEU A 268 -11.90 30.63 -7.57
C LEU A 268 -13.02 31.63 -7.84
N ASP A 269 -12.93 32.30 -8.98
CA ASP A 269 -14.04 33.09 -9.48
C ASP A 269 -15.27 32.19 -9.70
N SER A 270 -16.44 32.66 -9.31
CA SER A 270 -17.71 31.91 -9.41
C SER A 270 -18.05 31.50 -10.85
N SER A 271 -17.59 32.26 -11.83
CA SER A 271 -17.74 31.98 -13.26
C SER A 271 -16.72 30.96 -13.81
N THR A 272 -15.70 30.58 -13.04
CA THR A 272 -14.69 29.61 -13.47
C THR A 272 -15.34 28.26 -13.86
N ILE A 273 -15.10 27.84 -15.10
CA ILE A 273 -15.58 26.55 -15.60
C ILE A 273 -14.55 25.47 -15.31
N LEU A 274 -14.99 24.43 -14.62
CA LEU A 274 -14.20 23.25 -14.29
C LEU A 274 -14.65 22.09 -15.18
N GLN A 275 -13.71 21.32 -15.68
CA GLN A 275 -14.00 20.02 -16.28
C GLN A 275 -14.18 18.98 -15.17
N PHE A 276 -15.32 18.33 -15.16
CA PHE A 276 -15.67 17.34 -14.16
C PHE A 276 -15.96 16.01 -14.83
N GLN A 277 -15.22 14.96 -14.43
CA GLN A 277 -15.49 13.58 -14.83
C GLN A 277 -16.48 12.98 -13.85
N ARG A 278 -17.70 12.71 -14.31
CA ARG A 278 -18.71 12.03 -13.52
C ARG A 278 -18.64 10.55 -13.77
N LEU A 279 -18.61 9.73 -12.70
CA LEU A 279 -18.73 8.30 -12.82
C LEU A 279 -20.20 7.92 -13.03
N ASN A 280 -20.52 7.26 -14.14
CA ASN A 280 -21.83 6.68 -14.37
C ASN A 280 -22.00 5.44 -13.48
N PRO A 281 -22.96 5.40 -12.55
CA PRO A 281 -23.09 4.31 -11.60
C PRO A 281 -23.58 2.99 -12.21
N TYR A 282 -24.04 3.00 -13.47
CA TYR A 282 -24.57 1.83 -14.16
C TYR A 282 -23.56 1.24 -15.17
N SER A 283 -22.92 2.11 -15.97
CA SER A 283 -21.94 1.65 -16.97
C SER A 283 -20.51 1.61 -16.42
N TYR A 284 -20.22 2.27 -15.29
CA TYR A 284 -18.88 2.49 -14.75
C TYR A 284 -17.96 3.23 -15.71
N GLU A 285 -18.53 4.04 -16.60
CA GLU A 285 -17.81 4.90 -17.53
C GLU A 285 -17.70 6.33 -16.95
N LEU A 286 -16.65 7.03 -17.37
CA LEU A 286 -16.46 8.45 -17.03
C LEU A 286 -17.09 9.32 -18.10
N GLU A 287 -18.03 10.15 -17.71
CA GLU A 287 -18.68 11.15 -18.54
C GLU A 287 -18.08 12.52 -18.23
N LEU A 288 -17.49 13.16 -19.22
CA LEU A 288 -16.92 14.50 -19.08
C LEU A 288 -18.02 15.54 -19.21
N GLN A 289 -18.09 16.49 -18.27
CA GLN A 289 -19.02 17.60 -18.29
C GLN A 289 -18.35 18.88 -17.77
N ASP A 290 -18.76 20.02 -18.31
CA ASP A 290 -18.36 21.33 -17.79
C ASP A 290 -19.30 21.76 -16.68
N ILE A 291 -18.75 22.24 -15.57
CA ILE A 291 -19.48 22.73 -14.42
C ILE A 291 -18.85 24.01 -13.87
N SER A 292 -19.64 25.03 -13.54
CA SER A 292 -19.08 26.21 -12.87
C SER A 292 -18.65 25.89 -11.44
N ALA A 293 -17.60 26.55 -10.97
CA ALA A 293 -17.11 26.39 -9.59
C ALA A 293 -18.23 26.65 -8.57
N GLU A 294 -19.02 27.70 -8.78
CA GLU A 294 -20.19 28.02 -7.91
C GLU A 294 -21.18 26.87 -7.83
N LYS A 295 -21.56 26.28 -8.98
CA LYS A 295 -22.52 25.17 -9.01
C LYS A 295 -21.97 23.93 -8.31
N LEU A 296 -20.69 23.62 -8.49
CA LEU A 296 -20.05 22.49 -7.84
C LEU A 296 -19.97 22.69 -6.33
N ILE A 297 -19.55 23.87 -5.86
CA ILE A 297 -19.51 24.24 -4.44
C ILE A 297 -20.91 24.10 -3.81
N LYS A 298 -21.93 24.69 -4.46
CA LYS A 298 -23.31 24.61 -3.99
C LYS A 298 -23.83 23.18 -3.87
N LEU A 299 -23.48 22.30 -4.83
CA LEU A 299 -23.81 20.88 -4.78
C LEU A 299 -23.12 20.19 -3.61
N ILE A 300 -21.83 20.41 -3.42
CA ILE A 300 -21.03 19.82 -2.33
C ILE A 300 -21.64 20.23 -0.97
N GLU A 301 -21.93 21.51 -0.77
CA GLU A 301 -22.47 22.01 0.49
C GLU A 301 -23.90 21.52 0.74
N THR A 302 -24.78 21.63 -0.25
CA THR A 302 -26.20 21.26 -0.11
C THR A 302 -26.36 19.75 0.12
N LYS A 303 -25.57 18.93 -0.57
CA LYS A 303 -25.60 17.47 -0.44
C LYS A 303 -24.67 16.94 0.65
N LYS A 304 -23.91 17.83 1.30
CA LYS A 304 -22.89 17.49 2.29
C LYS A 304 -21.87 16.49 1.75
N TRP A 305 -21.51 16.56 0.46
CA TRP A 305 -20.50 15.73 -0.14
C TRP A 305 -19.11 16.07 0.39
N THR A 306 -18.21 15.12 0.35
CA THR A 306 -16.79 15.35 0.65
C THR A 306 -15.99 15.50 -0.64
N ILE A 307 -14.92 16.26 -0.57
CA ILE A 307 -13.98 16.43 -1.69
C ILE A 307 -12.56 16.25 -1.20
N GLY A 308 -11.81 15.36 -1.88
CA GLY A 308 -10.39 15.14 -1.64
C GLY A 308 -9.52 16.18 -2.35
N ALA A 309 -8.27 16.30 -1.93
CA ALA A 309 -7.32 17.26 -2.51
C ALA A 309 -7.06 17.04 -4.02
N SER A 310 -7.28 15.85 -4.54
CA SER A 310 -7.23 15.54 -5.97
C SER A 310 -8.44 16.05 -6.77
N GLY A 311 -9.49 16.55 -6.10
CA GLY A 311 -10.75 16.93 -6.72
C GLY A 311 -11.79 15.81 -6.82
N ALA A 312 -11.50 14.63 -6.27
CA ALA A 312 -12.45 13.53 -6.19
C ALA A 312 -13.57 13.84 -5.18
N VAL A 313 -14.82 13.66 -5.60
CA VAL A 313 -16.03 13.99 -4.83
C VAL A 313 -16.77 12.71 -4.45
N PHE A 314 -17.11 12.58 -3.16
CA PHE A 314 -17.80 11.42 -2.62
C PHE A 314 -19.10 11.84 -1.92
N ARG A 315 -20.14 11.02 -2.08
CA ARG A 315 -21.42 11.19 -1.37
C ARG A 315 -21.29 10.74 0.08
N THR A 316 -22.12 11.30 0.95
CA THR A 316 -22.12 11.02 2.40
C THR A 316 -23.46 10.53 2.95
N ASP A 317 -24.46 10.41 2.10
CA ASP A 317 -25.81 9.94 2.48
C ASP A 317 -25.85 8.44 2.80
N LYS A 318 -24.81 7.70 2.42
CA LYS A 318 -24.56 6.32 2.86
C LYS A 318 -23.09 6.15 3.20
N ARG A 319 -22.78 5.28 4.15
CA ARG A 319 -21.40 4.95 4.50
C ARG A 319 -20.78 4.05 3.43
N SER A 320 -19.53 4.27 3.06
CA SER A 320 -18.83 3.40 2.12
C SER A 320 -18.46 2.07 2.80
N ILE A 321 -18.43 1.01 2.02
CA ILE A 321 -18.03 -0.33 2.49
C ILE A 321 -16.61 -0.31 3.07
N ALA A 322 -15.70 0.40 2.41
CA ALA A 322 -14.33 0.55 2.92
C ALA A 322 -14.29 1.22 4.29
N CYS A 323 -15.12 2.26 4.50
CA CYS A 323 -15.22 2.92 5.79
C CYS A 323 -15.79 2.00 6.87
N GLU A 324 -16.87 1.28 6.57
CA GLU A 324 -17.48 0.33 7.50
C GLU A 324 -16.50 -0.78 7.90
N VAL A 325 -15.78 -1.34 6.94
CA VAL A 325 -14.76 -2.36 7.18
C VAL A 325 -13.60 -1.81 8.02
N LEU A 326 -13.11 -0.61 7.71
CA LEU A 326 -12.05 0.02 8.50
C LEU A 326 -12.49 0.32 9.93
N GLU A 327 -13.73 0.74 10.13
CA GLU A 327 -14.32 1.00 11.44
C GLU A 327 -14.44 -0.30 12.27
N ASP A 328 -14.90 -1.38 11.65
CA ASP A 328 -14.95 -2.71 12.28
C ASP A 328 -13.53 -3.16 12.69
N TRP A 329 -12.56 -3.10 11.77
CA TRP A 329 -11.17 -3.48 12.08
C TRP A 329 -10.53 -2.60 13.17
N PHE A 330 -10.89 -1.31 13.22
CA PHE A 330 -10.41 -0.43 14.27
C PHE A 330 -10.98 -0.82 15.63
N GLN A 331 -12.29 -1.10 15.72
CA GLN A 331 -12.94 -1.57 16.93
C GLN A 331 -12.35 -2.91 17.41
N GLN A 332 -12.15 -3.86 16.51
CA GLN A 332 -11.50 -5.14 16.82
C GLN A 332 -10.08 -4.94 17.36
N ARG A 333 -9.31 -4.08 16.71
CA ARG A 333 -7.96 -3.76 17.18
C ARG A 333 -7.95 -3.18 18.58
N GLU A 334 -8.80 -2.20 18.88
CA GLU A 334 -8.89 -1.60 20.22
C GLU A 334 -9.36 -2.63 21.25
N HIS A 335 -10.28 -3.51 20.90
CA HIS A 335 -10.71 -4.61 21.75
C HIS A 335 -9.51 -5.51 22.14
N TYR A 336 -8.73 -5.99 21.17
CA TYR A 336 -7.56 -6.83 21.43
C TYR A 336 -6.45 -6.08 22.17
N ARG A 337 -6.27 -4.79 21.94
CA ARG A 337 -5.36 -3.95 22.72
C ARG A 337 -5.79 -3.85 24.20
N GLY A 338 -7.08 -3.76 24.46
CA GLY A 338 -7.63 -3.77 25.81
C GLY A 338 -7.35 -5.08 26.53
N ILE A 339 -7.63 -6.22 25.90
CA ILE A 339 -7.36 -7.55 26.46
C ILE A 339 -5.86 -7.77 26.69
N LYS A 340 -5.02 -7.41 25.71
CA LYS A 340 -3.55 -7.45 25.84
C LYS A 340 -3.09 -6.69 27.07
N LYS A 341 -3.58 -5.44 27.28
CA LYS A 341 -3.23 -4.62 28.44
C LYS A 341 -3.60 -5.31 29.77
N THR A 342 -4.76 -5.95 29.80
CA THR A 342 -5.23 -6.72 30.98
C THR A 342 -4.34 -7.94 31.23
N ALA A 343 -4.01 -8.72 30.20
CA ALA A 343 -3.10 -9.86 30.31
C ALA A 343 -1.70 -9.41 30.83
N GLY A 344 -1.18 -8.29 30.35
CA GLY A 344 0.09 -7.72 30.84
C GLY A 344 0.04 -7.34 32.33
N LYS A 345 -1.07 -6.73 32.79
CA LYS A 345 -1.26 -6.43 34.22
C LYS A 345 -1.28 -7.68 35.08
N ASN A 346 -1.87 -8.76 34.58
CA ASN A 346 -1.96 -10.05 35.25
C ASN A 346 -0.68 -10.90 35.10
N LYS A 347 0.35 -10.38 34.41
CA LYS A 347 1.60 -11.10 34.08
C LYS A 347 1.36 -12.40 33.26
N ASP A 348 0.25 -12.47 32.54
CA ASP A 348 -0.05 -13.58 31.63
C ASP A 348 0.59 -13.30 30.26
N TRP A 349 1.86 -13.64 30.17
CA TRP A 349 2.69 -13.34 28.98
C TRP A 349 2.29 -14.14 27.75
N VAL A 350 1.65 -15.30 27.93
CA VAL A 350 1.17 -16.13 26.82
C VAL A 350 0.01 -15.42 26.12
N ASN A 351 -1.02 -15.03 26.88
CA ASN A 351 -2.15 -14.29 26.33
C ASN A 351 -1.76 -12.88 25.89
N TYR A 352 -0.82 -12.23 26.59
CA TYR A 352 -0.26 -10.95 26.13
C TYR A 352 0.31 -11.05 24.72
N ALA A 353 1.19 -12.02 24.45
CA ALA A 353 1.78 -12.23 23.14
C ALA A 353 0.73 -12.63 22.08
N PHE A 354 -0.23 -13.48 22.45
CA PHE A 354 -1.32 -13.90 21.56
C PHE A 354 -2.19 -12.72 21.10
N TYR A 355 -2.66 -11.90 22.02
CA TYR A 355 -3.50 -10.74 21.67
C TYR A 355 -2.70 -9.60 21.01
N ASP A 356 -1.38 -9.55 21.22
CA ASP A 356 -0.52 -8.65 20.48
C ASP A 356 -0.47 -8.99 18.99
N LEU A 357 -0.40 -10.26 18.64
CA LEU A 357 -0.46 -10.71 17.24
C LEU A 357 -1.81 -10.34 16.60
N TYR A 358 -2.94 -10.49 17.31
CA TYR A 358 -4.25 -10.12 16.78
C TYR A 358 -4.36 -8.62 16.50
N GLN A 359 -4.01 -7.76 17.48
CA GLN A 359 -4.08 -6.32 17.24
C GLN A 359 -3.11 -5.86 16.15
N HIS A 360 -1.96 -6.53 16.03
CA HIS A 360 -0.99 -6.26 14.97
C HIS A 360 -1.52 -6.67 13.59
N SER A 361 -2.23 -7.80 13.50
CA SER A 361 -2.88 -8.27 12.27
C SER A 361 -3.86 -7.22 11.73
N PHE A 362 -4.72 -6.65 12.59
CA PHE A 362 -5.64 -5.60 12.19
C PHE A 362 -4.91 -4.33 11.74
N LYS A 363 -3.79 -3.95 12.39
CA LYS A 363 -2.95 -2.82 11.95
C LYS A 363 -2.42 -3.04 10.52
N ILE A 364 -1.94 -4.25 10.22
CA ILE A 364 -1.44 -4.61 8.89
C ILE A 364 -2.56 -4.52 7.85
N MET A 365 -3.74 -5.09 8.14
CA MET A 365 -4.88 -5.07 7.24
C MET A 365 -5.36 -3.65 6.94
N GLN A 366 -5.49 -2.81 7.96
CA GLN A 366 -5.86 -1.39 7.81
C GLN A 366 -4.89 -0.63 6.90
N ASN A 367 -3.60 -0.83 7.11
CA ASN A 367 -2.56 -0.15 6.32
C ASN A 367 -2.44 -0.70 4.89
N ALA A 368 -2.77 -1.97 4.67
CA ALA A 368 -2.72 -2.60 3.35
C ALA A 368 -3.87 -2.15 2.44
N LEU A 369 -5.01 -1.72 3.00
CA LEU A 369 -6.22 -1.44 2.23
C LEU A 369 -6.01 -0.31 1.22
N TYR A 370 -5.34 0.79 1.60
CA TYR A 370 -5.19 1.92 0.69
C TYR A 370 -4.45 1.55 -0.59
N GLY A 371 -3.40 0.73 -0.50
CA GLY A 371 -2.58 0.32 -1.64
C GLY A 371 -3.36 -0.53 -2.67
N THR A 372 -4.44 -1.18 -2.26
CA THR A 372 -5.26 -1.98 -3.17
C THR A 372 -6.07 -1.13 -4.15
N TYR A 373 -6.42 0.11 -3.79
CA TYR A 373 -7.11 1.05 -4.70
C TYR A 373 -6.28 1.45 -5.91
N ALA A 374 -4.96 1.31 -5.84
CA ALA A 374 -4.06 1.58 -6.96
C ALA A 374 -4.00 0.43 -7.99
N ILE A 375 -4.56 -0.74 -7.67
CA ILE A 375 -4.45 -1.95 -8.47
C ILE A 375 -5.69 -2.11 -9.35
N ASN A 376 -5.54 -1.97 -10.67
CA ASN A 376 -6.65 -2.03 -11.62
C ASN A 376 -7.38 -3.39 -11.66
N SER A 377 -6.70 -4.49 -11.30
CA SER A 377 -7.31 -5.83 -11.25
C SER A 377 -8.05 -6.11 -9.93
N TRP A 378 -8.05 -5.17 -8.99
CA TRP A 378 -8.77 -5.33 -7.74
C TRP A 378 -10.29 -5.17 -7.95
N ARG A 379 -11.11 -5.97 -7.27
CA ARG A 379 -12.57 -6.00 -7.43
C ARG A 379 -13.26 -4.66 -7.13
N PHE A 380 -12.74 -3.91 -6.17
CA PHE A 380 -13.32 -2.66 -5.66
C PHE A 380 -12.56 -1.42 -6.18
N THR A 381 -11.91 -1.53 -7.34
CA THR A 381 -11.27 -0.38 -8.00
C THR A 381 -12.28 0.45 -8.76
N ASP A 382 -12.01 1.76 -8.87
CA ASP A 382 -12.73 2.65 -9.79
C ASP A 382 -12.26 2.50 -11.25
N GLY A 383 -11.19 1.74 -11.49
CA GLY A 383 -10.57 1.55 -12.79
C GLY A 383 -9.73 2.74 -13.30
N PHE A 384 -9.85 3.91 -12.66
CA PHE A 384 -9.25 5.18 -13.09
C PHE A 384 -8.28 5.78 -12.08
N LYS A 385 -8.03 5.09 -10.96
CA LYS A 385 -7.18 5.53 -9.83
C LYS A 385 -7.64 6.82 -9.15
N ILE A 386 -8.88 7.22 -9.32
CA ILE A 386 -9.47 8.40 -8.67
C ILE A 386 -9.43 8.25 -7.15
N CYS A 387 -9.87 7.10 -6.65
CA CYS A 387 -9.85 6.80 -5.22
C CYS A 387 -8.43 6.78 -4.64
N SER A 388 -7.48 6.16 -5.33
CA SER A 388 -6.10 6.10 -4.84
C SER A 388 -5.43 7.48 -4.83
N SER A 389 -5.64 8.30 -5.88
CA SER A 389 -5.11 9.67 -5.91
C SER A 389 -5.76 10.57 -4.85
N ALA A 390 -7.05 10.37 -4.56
CA ALA A 390 -7.72 11.09 -3.47
C ALA A 390 -7.06 10.84 -2.11
N ILE A 391 -6.65 9.59 -1.85
CA ILE A 391 -5.97 9.24 -0.60
C ILE A 391 -4.59 9.90 -0.55
N THR A 392 -3.76 9.69 -1.58
CA THR A 392 -2.36 10.14 -1.54
C THR A 392 -2.23 11.66 -1.59
N ASN A 393 -2.99 12.34 -2.45
CA ASN A 393 -2.93 13.79 -2.57
C ASN A 393 -3.47 14.48 -1.31
N SER A 394 -4.53 13.93 -0.69
CA SER A 394 -5.02 14.46 0.60
C SER A 394 -4.00 14.23 1.72
N GLY A 395 -3.31 13.08 1.72
CA GLY A 395 -2.22 12.79 2.66
C GLY A 395 -1.06 13.76 2.49
N GLN A 396 -0.60 13.99 1.26
CA GLN A 396 0.45 14.95 0.98
C GLN A 396 0.08 16.38 1.44
N ARG A 397 -1.16 16.79 1.18
CA ARG A 397 -1.64 18.11 1.62
C ARG A 397 -1.65 18.25 3.13
N LEU A 398 -2.09 17.20 3.85
CA LEU A 398 -2.07 17.20 5.32
C LEU A 398 -0.64 17.30 5.86
N VAL A 399 0.29 16.53 5.31
CA VAL A 399 1.70 16.58 5.73
C VAL A 399 2.29 17.96 5.47
N LYS A 400 2.08 18.55 4.29
CA LYS A 400 2.57 19.90 3.97
C LYS A 400 1.98 20.95 4.92
N ALA A 401 0.66 20.94 5.11
CA ALA A 401 0.00 21.89 6.01
C ALA A 401 0.47 21.74 7.46
N SER A 402 0.82 20.52 7.89
CA SER A 402 1.39 20.29 9.23
C SER A 402 2.81 20.82 9.35
N ILE A 403 3.64 20.67 8.30
CA ILE A 403 4.99 21.24 8.26
C ILE A 403 4.92 22.77 8.34
N ASP A 404 4.07 23.36 7.51
CA ASP A 404 3.89 24.83 7.48
C ASP A 404 3.42 25.33 8.87
N GLY A 405 2.37 24.68 9.44
CA GLY A 405 1.85 25.08 10.76
C GLY A 405 2.82 24.87 11.91
N ILE A 406 3.70 23.85 11.85
CA ILE A 406 4.76 23.66 12.85
C ILE A 406 5.83 24.72 12.71
N ASN A 407 6.23 25.07 11.48
CA ASN A 407 7.20 26.13 11.25
C ASN A 407 6.65 27.47 11.73
N ASP A 408 5.41 27.82 11.40
CA ASP A 408 4.75 29.05 11.86
C ASP A 408 4.72 29.11 13.40
N MET A 409 4.40 28.01 14.06
CA MET A 409 4.40 27.90 15.53
C MET A 409 5.80 28.06 16.11
N ILE A 410 6.82 27.46 15.50
CA ILE A 410 8.21 27.58 15.95
C ILE A 410 8.67 29.03 15.81
N ASP A 411 8.36 29.67 14.69
CA ASP A 411 8.72 31.08 14.45
C ASP A 411 8.03 31.99 15.47
N GLU A 412 6.76 31.75 15.80
CA GLU A 412 6.03 32.45 16.84
C GLU A 412 6.69 32.30 18.21
N TYR A 413 7.11 31.07 18.59
CA TYR A 413 7.78 30.84 19.87
C TYR A 413 9.20 31.40 19.95
N ILE A 414 9.92 31.49 18.82
CA ILE A 414 11.25 32.14 18.77
C ILE A 414 11.13 33.64 19.03
N GLU A 415 10.03 34.26 18.61
CA GLU A 415 9.78 35.70 18.83
C GLU A 415 9.25 36.02 20.25
N MET A 416 8.76 35.00 20.99
CA MET A 416 8.28 35.18 22.38
C MET A 416 9.43 35.37 23.38
N ASP A 417 9.19 36.16 24.42
CA ASP A 417 10.13 36.25 25.52
C ASP A 417 10.07 35.01 26.44
N ILE A 418 11.09 34.84 27.28
CA ILE A 418 11.22 33.66 28.15
C ILE A 418 10.08 33.57 29.18
N GLU A 419 9.51 34.69 29.60
CA GLU A 419 8.44 34.74 30.61
C GLU A 419 7.13 34.21 30.02
N ASP A 420 6.80 34.61 28.77
CA ASP A 420 5.64 34.12 28.06
C ASP A 420 5.75 32.61 27.77
N LEU A 421 6.93 32.12 27.35
CA LEU A 421 7.20 30.71 27.16
C LEU A 421 7.02 29.87 28.43
N LYS A 422 7.44 30.39 29.59
CA LYS A 422 7.23 29.70 30.88
C LYS A 422 5.74 29.57 31.20
N VAL A 423 4.93 30.56 30.90
CA VAL A 423 3.47 30.49 31.10
C VAL A 423 2.81 29.43 30.20
N ILE A 424 3.23 29.34 28.95
CA ILE A 424 2.65 28.40 28.00
C ILE A 424 3.03 26.95 28.33
N PHE A 425 4.26 26.70 28.68
CA PHE A 425 4.79 25.34 28.89
C PHE A 425 4.78 24.89 30.37
N ASP A 426 4.28 25.71 31.29
CA ASP A 426 4.21 25.38 32.72
C ASP A 426 5.56 24.87 33.28
N PHE A 427 6.66 25.46 32.82
CA PHE A 427 7.98 25.19 33.35
C PHE A 427 8.07 25.79 34.78
N ASN A 428 7.67 25.01 35.75
CA ASN A 428 8.08 25.26 37.12
C ASN A 428 9.56 24.89 37.25
N ASP A 429 10.40 25.78 37.73
CA ASP A 429 11.85 25.77 37.83
C ASP A 429 12.55 24.43 38.05
#